data_3e9f20b85a860d773a72ecda52a8ae78
#
_entry.id   3e9f20b85a860d773a72ecda52a8ae78
#
_cell.length_a   1.000
_cell.length_b   1.000
_cell.length_c   1.000
_cell.angle_alpha   90.00
_cell.angle_beta   90.00
_cell.angle_gamma   90.00
#
_symmetry.space_group_name_H-M   'P 1'
#
loop_
_entity.id
_entity.type
_entity.pdbx_description
1 polymer ?
#
loop_
_entity_poly.entity_id
_entity_poly.type
_entity_poly.pdbx_seq_one_letter_code
_entity_poly.pdbx_strand_id
1 'polypeptide(L)'
;MSVTQLSAARNGRSRRSTSTANFGSGRREGHDSSAFYDRFVAPEISTETTVVPPAEVDVIYPDDARTMSKVLSDSVALVVTSPPYFAGKQYEEELGVGGVPADYFEYLELLRGVFSECKRVLEPGGRIAVNVANLGRRPYRSLSGDVTDILQDLGLLLRGEVVWWKGRAAGGSCAWGTFQRPSNPVLRDVTERVVIASKGRFDRALAPAQRLDRGLPSTATISREEFMEATTDLWEISPESATRVGHPAPFPVELPKRLIELYTYEGDVVLDPFMGSGSTAVAAVRTERRYLGFDTDPEYVTMAEQRIAREHERIAMARSDATTTFRVELPAVAPTDDSVDFQARAVREGRKARELAEILLAACGFANVRSEVKPRGLGIVLNFVATDSVGEDWAFDVSGAFTSNRAGLRRSDTLWKSLGKAAVLHESQVHNGGDGMPLVLLTTDAPTKGTSGDRALRVMRGEGRPVFDLVELLNADDQARLRGYAERGRGAQVT
;
A
#
# COMPACT_ATOMS: atom_id res chain seq x y z
N MET A 1 -27.57 37.96 -33.27
CA MET A 1 -28.39 38.04 -32.10
C MET A 1 -27.64 37.42 -30.92
N SER A 2 -27.16 38.26 -30.16
CA SER A 2 -26.82 38.38 -28.77
C SER A 2 -26.77 37.10 -27.95
N VAL A 3 -25.53 36.70 -27.64
CA VAL A 3 -25.21 35.80 -26.50
C VAL A 3 -24.99 36.71 -25.29
N THR A 4 -26.04 36.97 -24.57
CA THR A 4 -25.94 37.64 -23.26
C THR A 4 -26.99 37.01 -22.31
N GLN A 5 -26.53 36.68 -21.12
CA GLN A 5 -27.26 36.22 -19.94
C GLN A 5 -27.32 34.70 -19.71
N LEU A 6 -26.25 34.22 -19.08
CA LEU A 6 -26.36 33.24 -18.01
C LEU A 6 -25.29 33.55 -16.94
N SER A 7 -25.43 34.71 -16.33
CA SER A 7 -24.78 35.01 -15.06
C SER A 7 -25.89 35.05 -14.03
N ALA A 8 -26.07 34.00 -13.24
CA ALA A 8 -26.69 34.13 -11.93
C ALA A 8 -26.60 32.80 -11.17
N ALA A 9 -26.20 32.93 -9.97
CA ALA A 9 -26.24 32.05 -8.82
C ALA A 9 -24.88 31.41 -8.42
N ARG A 10 -23.99 32.29 -8.01
CA ARG A 10 -23.00 31.92 -6.98
C ARG A 10 -23.74 31.75 -5.64
N ASN A 11 -24.32 30.58 -5.41
CA ASN A 11 -24.70 30.17 -4.07
C ASN A 11 -23.42 29.85 -3.32
N GLY A 12 -23.06 30.69 -2.36
CA GLY A 12 -22.00 30.51 -1.40
C GLY A 12 -22.22 29.27 -0.55
N ARG A 13 -21.86 28.09 -1.07
CA ARG A 13 -21.68 26.93 -0.22
C ARG A 13 -20.33 27.11 0.47
N SER A 14 -20.38 27.31 1.79
CA SER A 14 -19.22 27.24 2.65
C SER A 14 -18.47 25.93 2.34
N ARG A 15 -17.22 26.03 1.90
CA ARG A 15 -16.35 24.87 1.69
C ARG A 15 -16.28 24.15 3.03
N ARG A 16 -16.84 22.95 3.12
CA ARG A 16 -16.58 22.03 4.23
C ARG A 16 -15.10 21.70 4.18
N SER A 17 -14.35 22.12 5.20
CA SER A 17 -12.97 21.75 5.41
C SER A 17 -12.91 20.21 5.56
N THR A 18 -12.22 19.55 4.67
CA THR A 18 -11.89 18.12 4.81
C THR A 18 -10.61 17.98 5.64
N SER A 19 -10.42 16.85 6.32
CA SER A 19 -9.22 16.56 7.11
C SER A 19 -7.90 16.63 6.29
N THR A 20 -8.01 16.68 4.96
CA THR A 20 -6.89 16.80 4.00
C THR A 20 -6.79 18.19 3.36
N ALA A 21 -7.62 19.17 3.74
CA ALA A 21 -7.64 20.52 3.15
C ALA A 21 -6.30 21.26 3.22
N ASN A 22 -5.42 20.90 4.16
CA ASN A 22 -4.11 21.49 4.34
C ASN A 22 -3.00 20.84 3.45
N PHE A 23 -3.31 19.81 2.69
CA PHE A 23 -2.35 19.09 1.85
C PHE A 23 -2.32 19.54 0.38
N GLY A 24 -2.59 20.80 0.10
CA GLY A 24 -2.13 21.50 -1.11
C GLY A 24 -2.74 21.07 -2.46
N SER A 25 -3.73 20.17 -2.53
CA SER A 25 -4.34 19.75 -3.79
C SER A 25 -5.39 20.74 -4.33
N GLY A 26 -5.85 21.67 -3.52
CA GLY A 26 -6.96 22.55 -3.83
C GLY A 26 -6.80 23.49 -5.05
N ARG A 27 -5.60 23.64 -5.62
CA ARG A 27 -5.38 24.48 -6.78
C ARG A 27 -5.28 23.72 -8.10
N ARG A 28 -4.84 22.46 -8.12
CA ARG A 28 -4.73 21.66 -9.35
C ARG A 28 -6.07 21.09 -9.79
N GLU A 29 -6.84 20.51 -8.86
CA GLU A 29 -8.17 19.97 -9.18
C GLU A 29 -9.27 21.06 -9.26
N GLY A 30 -9.01 22.23 -8.68
CA GLY A 30 -9.91 23.38 -8.79
C GLY A 30 -9.59 24.31 -9.97
N HIS A 31 -8.57 23.96 -10.79
CA HIS A 31 -8.27 24.72 -12.00
C HIS A 31 -9.31 24.40 -13.08
N ASP A 32 -10.01 25.42 -13.54
CA ASP A 32 -10.88 25.29 -14.71
C ASP A 32 -10.01 25.15 -15.96
N SER A 33 -9.93 23.92 -16.47
CA SER A 33 -9.19 23.59 -17.69
C SER A 33 -10.07 23.55 -18.94
N SER A 34 -11.32 24.03 -18.86
CA SER A 34 -12.25 24.00 -20.00
C SER A 34 -11.68 24.67 -21.24
N ALA A 35 -10.97 25.80 -21.09
CA ALA A 35 -10.27 26.45 -22.21
C ALA A 35 -9.17 25.59 -22.86
N PHE A 36 -8.59 24.65 -22.12
CA PHE A 36 -7.64 23.69 -22.67
C PHE A 36 -8.33 22.69 -23.61
N TYR A 37 -9.57 22.33 -23.28
CA TYR A 37 -10.39 21.39 -24.05
C TYR A 37 -11.16 22.03 -25.20
N ASP A 38 -11.07 23.34 -25.42
CA ASP A 38 -11.72 24.02 -26.56
C ASP A 38 -11.30 23.45 -27.94
N ARG A 39 -10.18 22.76 -28.01
CA ARG A 39 -9.65 22.09 -29.21
C ARG A 39 -9.99 20.60 -29.28
N PHE A 40 -10.56 20.03 -28.23
CA PHE A 40 -10.88 18.61 -28.09
C PHE A 40 -12.33 18.44 -27.67
N VAL A 41 -12.93 17.32 -28.01
CA VAL A 41 -14.24 16.97 -27.47
C VAL A 41 -14.08 16.71 -25.98
N ALA A 42 -14.67 17.56 -25.13
CA ALA A 42 -14.60 17.40 -23.70
C ALA A 42 -15.26 16.08 -23.29
N PRO A 43 -14.68 15.32 -22.32
CA PRO A 43 -15.29 14.11 -21.81
C PRO A 43 -16.66 14.42 -21.21
N GLU A 44 -17.67 13.62 -21.52
CA GLU A 44 -19.01 13.77 -20.96
C GLU A 44 -19.02 13.32 -19.48
N ILE A 45 -19.45 14.24 -18.58
CA ILE A 45 -19.59 13.95 -17.16
C ILE A 45 -21.01 13.48 -16.87
N SER A 46 -21.16 12.23 -16.50
CA SER A 46 -22.45 11.62 -16.16
C SER A 46 -22.95 12.06 -14.79
N THR A 47 -24.28 12.17 -14.66
CA THR A 47 -24.98 12.34 -13.37
C THR A 47 -25.56 11.04 -12.83
N GLU A 48 -25.34 9.92 -13.50
CA GLU A 48 -25.87 8.59 -13.14
C GLU A 48 -25.44 8.19 -11.71
N THR A 49 -26.37 7.60 -10.95
CA THR A 49 -26.19 7.22 -9.54
C THR A 49 -26.63 5.79 -9.24
N THR A 50 -26.93 4.98 -10.26
CA THR A 50 -27.33 3.60 -10.09
C THR A 50 -26.16 2.76 -9.62
N VAL A 51 -26.30 2.11 -8.45
CA VAL A 51 -25.38 1.11 -7.93
C VAL A 51 -26.18 -0.14 -7.66
N VAL A 52 -25.76 -1.25 -8.23
CA VAL A 52 -26.46 -2.55 -8.16
C VAL A 52 -25.63 -3.48 -7.27
N PRO A 53 -26.23 -4.14 -6.26
CA PRO A 53 -25.54 -5.18 -5.52
C PRO A 53 -25.10 -6.32 -6.46
N PRO A 54 -23.91 -6.92 -6.27
CA PRO A 54 -23.45 -8.03 -7.09
C PRO A 54 -24.35 -9.26 -6.91
N ALA A 55 -24.57 -10.04 -7.99
CA ALA A 55 -25.30 -11.30 -7.90
C ALA A 55 -24.47 -12.42 -7.24
N GLU A 56 -23.20 -12.47 -7.56
CA GLU A 56 -22.21 -13.41 -7.01
C GLU A 56 -20.93 -12.66 -6.66
N VAL A 57 -20.18 -13.19 -5.71
CA VAL A 57 -18.88 -12.67 -5.29
C VAL A 57 -17.95 -13.82 -4.92
N ASP A 58 -16.65 -13.55 -4.89
CA ASP A 58 -15.60 -14.50 -4.54
C ASP A 58 -15.55 -15.70 -5.49
N VAL A 59 -15.71 -15.41 -6.79
CA VAL A 59 -15.72 -16.39 -7.87
C VAL A 59 -14.71 -16.02 -8.95
N ILE A 60 -14.02 -17.02 -9.49
CA ILE A 60 -13.20 -16.90 -10.70
C ILE A 60 -13.87 -17.73 -11.80
N TYR A 61 -14.17 -17.09 -12.91
CA TYR A 61 -14.80 -17.73 -14.07
C TYR A 61 -13.74 -18.18 -15.07
N PRO A 62 -13.72 -19.46 -15.48
CA PRO A 62 -12.87 -19.93 -16.57
C PRO A 62 -13.48 -19.54 -17.92
N ASP A 63 -13.67 -18.26 -18.14
CA ASP A 63 -14.42 -17.68 -19.26
C ASP A 63 -13.66 -16.50 -19.87
N ASP A 64 -14.03 -16.11 -21.09
CA ASP A 64 -13.49 -14.93 -21.77
C ASP A 64 -14.14 -13.64 -21.24
N ALA A 65 -13.34 -12.75 -20.71
CA ALA A 65 -13.75 -11.47 -20.13
C ALA A 65 -14.33 -10.48 -21.17
N ARG A 66 -14.27 -10.76 -22.47
CA ARG A 66 -15.00 -9.98 -23.48
C ARG A 66 -16.50 -10.13 -23.37
N THR A 67 -16.98 -11.09 -22.56
CA THR A 67 -18.41 -11.32 -22.31
C THR A 67 -18.62 -11.69 -20.84
N MET A 68 -18.87 -10.72 -19.98
CA MET A 68 -19.08 -10.92 -18.54
C MET A 68 -20.58 -11.02 -18.21
N SER A 69 -21.32 -11.92 -18.87
CA SER A 69 -22.78 -12.03 -18.74
C SER A 69 -23.27 -12.36 -17.32
N LYS A 70 -22.44 -13.00 -16.50
CA LYS A 70 -22.71 -13.35 -15.10
C LYS A 70 -22.54 -12.16 -14.14
N VAL A 71 -21.87 -11.08 -14.57
CA VAL A 71 -21.63 -9.89 -13.76
C VAL A 71 -22.61 -8.79 -14.15
N LEU A 72 -23.38 -8.31 -13.18
CA LEU A 72 -24.38 -7.27 -13.39
C LEU A 72 -23.71 -5.94 -13.75
N SER A 73 -24.40 -5.11 -14.55
CA SER A 73 -23.98 -3.74 -14.79
C SER A 73 -24.00 -2.95 -13.48
N ASP A 74 -23.12 -1.97 -13.32
CA ASP A 74 -23.08 -1.06 -12.19
C ASP A 74 -22.88 -1.72 -10.81
N SER A 75 -22.23 -2.91 -10.76
CA SER A 75 -22.07 -3.71 -9.53
C SER A 75 -20.64 -3.81 -9.01
N VAL A 76 -19.64 -3.35 -9.77
CA VAL A 76 -18.21 -3.44 -9.42
C VAL A 76 -17.66 -2.09 -9.03
N ALA A 77 -16.98 -2.02 -7.91
CA ALA A 77 -16.40 -0.77 -7.39
C ALA A 77 -15.08 -0.40 -8.06
N LEU A 78 -14.25 -1.41 -8.34
CA LEU A 78 -12.90 -1.25 -8.86
C LEU A 78 -12.53 -2.42 -9.76
N VAL A 79 -11.94 -2.11 -10.91
CA VAL A 79 -11.21 -3.08 -11.73
C VAL A 79 -9.71 -2.83 -11.52
N VAL A 80 -8.97 -3.89 -11.17
CA VAL A 80 -7.49 -3.86 -11.12
C VAL A 80 -6.98 -5.03 -11.93
N THR A 81 -6.17 -4.74 -12.93
CA THR A 81 -5.71 -5.78 -13.85
C THR A 81 -4.34 -5.48 -14.44
N SER A 82 -3.68 -6.55 -14.88
CA SER A 82 -2.49 -6.50 -15.74
C SER A 82 -2.74 -7.44 -16.92
N PRO A 83 -3.15 -6.93 -18.07
CA PRO A 83 -3.42 -7.76 -19.23
C PRO A 83 -2.16 -8.49 -19.70
N PRO A 84 -2.26 -9.64 -20.38
CA PRO A 84 -1.11 -10.30 -20.97
C PRO A 84 -0.38 -9.33 -21.91
N TYR A 85 0.93 -9.21 -21.76
CA TYR A 85 1.72 -8.34 -22.63
C TYR A 85 1.94 -9.06 -23.95
N PHE A 86 1.59 -8.43 -25.05
CA PHE A 86 1.90 -8.95 -26.39
C PHE A 86 3.40 -8.82 -26.67
N ALA A 87 4.20 -9.67 -26.00
CA ALA A 87 5.66 -9.58 -25.94
C ALA A 87 6.39 -10.46 -26.95
N GLY A 88 5.68 -11.32 -27.68
CA GLY A 88 6.28 -12.32 -28.56
C GLY A 88 7.16 -13.32 -27.79
N LYS A 89 6.81 -13.62 -26.56
CA LYS A 89 7.42 -14.66 -25.75
C LYS A 89 6.75 -15.99 -26.01
N GLN A 90 7.50 -17.06 -25.80
CA GLN A 90 7.08 -18.43 -26.05
C GLN A 90 5.76 -18.83 -25.35
N TYR A 91 5.44 -18.22 -24.21
CA TYR A 91 4.17 -18.47 -23.52
C TYR A 91 2.94 -17.85 -24.26
N GLU A 92 3.15 -16.77 -25.05
CA GLU A 92 2.10 -16.22 -25.92
C GLU A 92 1.86 -17.16 -27.12
N GLU A 93 2.89 -17.91 -27.55
CA GLU A 93 2.75 -18.98 -28.57
C GLU A 93 2.06 -20.22 -27.98
N GLU A 94 2.31 -20.54 -26.70
CA GLU A 94 1.67 -21.63 -25.98
C GLU A 94 0.20 -21.33 -25.63
N LEU A 95 -0.17 -20.07 -25.41
CA LEU A 95 -1.55 -19.61 -25.29
C LEU A 95 -2.31 -19.69 -26.64
N GLY A 96 -1.60 -19.95 -27.75
CA GLY A 96 -2.08 -19.98 -29.12
C GLY A 96 -3.11 -21.06 -29.48
N VAL A 97 -3.61 -21.81 -28.52
CA VAL A 97 -4.70 -22.76 -28.74
C VAL A 97 -6.02 -22.14 -28.31
N GLY A 98 -6.57 -21.27 -29.20
CA GLY A 98 -7.97 -20.84 -29.06
C GLY A 98 -8.23 -19.39 -28.66
N GLY A 99 -7.55 -18.42 -29.28
CA GLY A 99 -7.96 -17.01 -29.13
C GLY A 99 -6.84 -15.98 -28.91
N VAL A 100 -5.59 -16.37 -29.17
CA VAL A 100 -4.45 -15.42 -29.16
C VAL A 100 -4.55 -14.52 -30.38
N PRO A 101 -4.42 -13.18 -30.19
CA PRO A 101 -4.37 -12.24 -31.31
C PRO A 101 -3.25 -12.59 -32.27
N ALA A 102 -3.55 -12.66 -33.57
CA ALA A 102 -2.56 -12.95 -34.60
C ALA A 102 -1.60 -11.76 -34.81
N ASP A 103 -2.05 -10.56 -34.48
CA ASP A 103 -1.25 -9.35 -34.57
C ASP A 103 -1.56 -8.35 -33.44
N TYR A 104 -0.80 -7.25 -33.42
CA TYR A 104 -0.94 -6.24 -32.37
C TYR A 104 -2.28 -5.49 -32.42
N PHE A 105 -2.89 -5.34 -33.58
CA PHE A 105 -4.19 -4.69 -33.70
C PHE A 105 -5.31 -5.57 -33.14
N GLU A 106 -5.28 -6.86 -33.41
CA GLU A 106 -6.21 -7.82 -32.80
C GLU A 106 -6.04 -7.85 -31.27
N TYR A 107 -4.81 -7.73 -30.77
CA TYR A 107 -4.56 -7.61 -29.34
C TYR A 107 -5.18 -6.32 -28.76
N LEU A 108 -5.07 -5.18 -29.43
CA LEU A 108 -5.74 -3.95 -28.98
C LEU A 108 -7.27 -4.06 -29.02
N GLU A 109 -7.83 -4.76 -30.01
CA GLU A 109 -9.28 -5.03 -30.10
C GLU A 109 -9.75 -5.99 -28.99
N LEU A 110 -8.93 -6.97 -28.61
CA LEU A 110 -9.20 -7.82 -27.44
C LEU A 110 -9.27 -6.95 -26.17
N LEU A 111 -8.28 -6.08 -25.92
CA LEU A 111 -8.29 -5.16 -24.79
C LEU A 111 -9.51 -4.24 -24.81
N ARG A 112 -9.86 -3.69 -25.97
CA ARG A 112 -11.05 -2.84 -26.16
C ARG A 112 -12.33 -3.60 -25.77
N GLY A 113 -12.49 -4.83 -26.20
CA GLY A 113 -13.63 -5.68 -25.83
C GLY A 113 -13.73 -5.91 -24.34
N VAL A 114 -12.63 -6.33 -23.69
CA VAL A 114 -12.58 -6.54 -22.24
C VAL A 114 -12.84 -5.26 -21.46
N PHE A 115 -12.22 -4.14 -21.83
CA PHE A 115 -12.41 -2.86 -21.12
C PHE A 115 -13.80 -2.26 -21.34
N SER A 116 -14.47 -2.58 -22.46
CA SER A 116 -15.88 -2.26 -22.67
C SER A 116 -16.79 -2.95 -21.65
N GLU A 117 -16.57 -4.25 -21.41
CA GLU A 117 -17.28 -4.99 -20.37
C GLU A 117 -16.92 -4.50 -18.96
N CYS A 118 -15.64 -4.20 -18.69
CA CYS A 118 -15.23 -3.55 -17.44
C CYS A 118 -15.99 -2.24 -17.22
N LYS A 119 -16.10 -1.38 -18.25
CA LYS A 119 -16.91 -0.16 -18.17
C LYS A 119 -18.38 -0.45 -17.86
N ARG A 120 -18.98 -1.48 -18.49
CA ARG A 120 -20.38 -1.86 -18.25
C ARG A 120 -20.62 -2.25 -16.79
N VAL A 121 -19.76 -3.11 -16.22
CA VAL A 121 -19.94 -3.65 -14.87
C VAL A 121 -19.53 -2.68 -13.76
N LEU A 122 -18.64 -1.72 -14.01
CA LEU A 122 -18.27 -0.71 -13.04
C LEU A 122 -19.48 0.14 -12.63
N GLU A 123 -19.62 0.43 -11.35
CA GLU A 123 -20.58 1.43 -10.86
C GLU A 123 -20.20 2.85 -11.31
N PRO A 124 -21.14 3.80 -11.40
CA PRO A 124 -20.82 5.18 -11.76
C PRO A 124 -19.82 5.79 -10.77
N GLY A 125 -18.69 6.27 -11.29
CA GLY A 125 -17.53 6.74 -10.52
C GLY A 125 -16.62 5.62 -10.01
N GLY A 126 -16.94 4.35 -10.27
CA GLY A 126 -16.04 3.22 -10.10
C GLY A 126 -14.81 3.37 -11.00
N ARG A 127 -13.71 2.75 -10.61
CA ARG A 127 -12.41 2.96 -11.28
C ARG A 127 -11.91 1.70 -11.96
N ILE A 128 -11.15 1.90 -13.03
CA ILE A 128 -10.31 0.88 -13.64
C ILE A 128 -8.85 1.31 -13.50
N ALA A 129 -8.00 0.39 -13.06
CA ALA A 129 -6.56 0.55 -12.93
C ALA A 129 -5.86 -0.56 -13.72
N VAL A 130 -5.20 -0.18 -14.82
CA VAL A 130 -4.56 -1.12 -15.74
C VAL A 130 -3.04 -0.99 -15.63
N ASN A 131 -2.39 -2.03 -15.12
CA ASN A 131 -0.94 -2.10 -15.04
C ASN A 131 -0.35 -2.67 -16.33
N VAL A 132 0.56 -1.95 -16.97
CA VAL A 132 1.24 -2.38 -18.19
C VAL A 132 2.72 -2.02 -18.20
N ALA A 133 3.52 -2.89 -18.81
CA ALA A 133 4.91 -2.61 -19.14
C ALA A 133 5.03 -2.09 -20.58
N ASN A 134 5.76 -1.00 -20.77
CA ASN A 134 6.18 -0.55 -22.10
C ASN A 134 7.41 -1.36 -22.52
N LEU A 135 7.21 -2.40 -23.29
CA LEU A 135 8.27 -3.31 -23.67
C LEU A 135 9.23 -2.70 -24.68
N GLY A 136 10.54 -2.79 -24.40
CA GLY A 136 11.61 -2.31 -25.28
C GLY A 136 11.73 -3.12 -26.56
N ARG A 137 10.89 -2.83 -27.56
CA ARG A 137 10.90 -3.46 -28.89
C ARG A 137 11.59 -2.57 -29.92
N ARG A 138 11.88 -3.13 -31.06
CA ARG A 138 12.39 -2.38 -32.22
C ARG A 138 11.40 -2.49 -33.38
N PRO A 139 10.67 -1.40 -33.70
CA PRO A 139 10.61 -0.11 -33.01
C PRO A 139 9.89 -0.20 -31.66
N TYR A 140 10.22 0.72 -30.72
CA TYR A 140 9.54 0.85 -29.43
C TYR A 140 8.07 1.19 -29.62
N ARG A 141 7.19 0.57 -28.82
CA ARG A 141 5.77 0.89 -28.77
C ARG A 141 5.35 1.12 -27.32
N SER A 142 4.64 2.21 -27.07
CA SER A 142 4.09 2.56 -25.76
C SER A 142 2.75 1.89 -25.55
N LEU A 143 2.73 0.71 -24.92
CA LEU A 143 1.48 0.03 -24.58
C LEU A 143 0.63 0.85 -23.59
N SER A 144 1.25 1.60 -22.67
CA SER A 144 0.50 2.48 -21.77
C SER A 144 -0.21 3.61 -22.54
N GLY A 145 0.38 4.11 -23.64
CA GLY A 145 -0.28 5.06 -24.53
C GLY A 145 -1.49 4.43 -25.22
N ASP A 146 -1.33 3.25 -25.81
CA ASP A 146 -2.44 2.55 -26.48
C ASP A 146 -3.59 2.21 -25.50
N VAL A 147 -3.27 1.78 -24.26
CA VAL A 147 -4.28 1.55 -23.21
C VAL A 147 -4.99 2.86 -22.83
N THR A 148 -4.25 3.95 -22.70
CA THR A 148 -4.83 5.28 -22.44
C THR A 148 -5.83 5.67 -23.52
N ASP A 149 -5.46 5.51 -24.79
CA ASP A 149 -6.32 5.82 -25.92
C ASP A 149 -7.58 4.95 -25.92
N ILE A 150 -7.45 3.62 -25.69
CA ILE A 150 -8.60 2.71 -25.61
C ILE A 150 -9.55 3.14 -24.48
N LEU A 151 -9.05 3.46 -23.28
CA LEU A 151 -9.90 3.87 -22.17
C LEU A 151 -10.64 5.18 -22.45
N GLN A 152 -9.98 6.14 -23.10
CA GLN A 152 -10.60 7.42 -23.53
C GLN A 152 -11.64 7.20 -24.62
N ASP A 153 -11.33 6.41 -25.65
CA ASP A 153 -12.26 6.07 -26.72
C ASP A 153 -13.53 5.37 -26.21
N LEU A 154 -13.40 4.56 -25.17
CA LEU A 154 -14.54 3.95 -24.48
C LEU A 154 -15.32 4.98 -23.62
N GLY A 155 -14.85 6.23 -23.53
CA GLY A 155 -15.49 7.29 -22.75
C GLY A 155 -15.27 7.17 -21.24
N LEU A 156 -14.20 6.52 -20.81
CA LEU A 156 -13.74 6.54 -19.41
C LEU A 156 -12.98 7.85 -19.15
N LEU A 157 -13.12 8.39 -17.94
CA LEU A 157 -12.46 9.63 -17.55
C LEU A 157 -11.09 9.31 -16.96
N LEU A 158 -10.01 9.72 -17.58
CA LEU A 158 -8.66 9.53 -17.04
C LEU A 158 -8.52 10.24 -15.69
N ARG A 159 -7.89 9.55 -14.73
CA ARG A 159 -7.65 10.07 -13.37
C ARG A 159 -6.17 10.34 -13.10
N GLY A 160 -5.29 9.71 -13.83
CA GLY A 160 -3.85 9.82 -13.72
C GLY A 160 -3.14 8.53 -14.07
N GLU A 161 -1.85 8.55 -13.89
CA GLU A 161 -0.97 7.41 -14.10
C GLU A 161 -0.03 7.29 -12.90
N VAL A 162 0.14 6.07 -12.38
CA VAL A 162 1.16 5.75 -11.39
C VAL A 162 2.32 5.05 -12.07
N VAL A 163 3.53 5.51 -11.78
CA VAL A 163 4.77 4.85 -12.16
C VAL A 163 5.14 3.85 -11.06
N TRP A 164 4.97 2.56 -11.33
CA TRP A 164 5.49 1.52 -10.45
C TRP A 164 6.98 1.31 -10.73
N TRP A 165 7.82 1.72 -9.80
CA TRP A 165 9.26 1.48 -9.83
C TRP A 165 9.62 0.22 -9.07
N LYS A 166 10.27 -0.72 -9.75
CA LYS A 166 10.65 -2.05 -9.21
C LYS A 166 11.86 -2.01 -8.26
N GLY A 167 12.38 -0.81 -7.96
CA GLY A 167 13.54 -0.59 -7.10
C GLY A 167 14.88 -0.76 -7.82
N ARG A 168 15.95 -0.32 -7.16
CA ARG A 168 17.32 -0.32 -7.73
C ARG A 168 17.89 -1.72 -7.97
N ALA A 169 17.41 -2.73 -7.22
CA ALA A 169 17.87 -4.11 -7.33
C ALA A 169 17.21 -4.86 -8.49
N ALA A 170 16.15 -4.34 -9.07
CA ALA A 170 15.53 -4.91 -10.27
C ALA A 170 16.47 -4.70 -11.46
N GLY A 171 17.21 -5.73 -11.81
CA GLY A 171 17.95 -5.77 -13.06
C GLY A 171 16.96 -5.75 -14.22
N GLY A 172 17.06 -4.77 -15.11
CA GLY A 172 16.28 -4.80 -16.35
C GLY A 172 16.63 -6.04 -17.16
N SER A 173 15.64 -6.58 -17.85
CA SER A 173 15.74 -7.83 -18.63
C SER A 173 16.52 -7.67 -19.96
N CYS A 174 17.00 -6.49 -20.30
CA CYS A 174 17.62 -6.22 -21.58
C CYS A 174 19.14 -6.02 -21.51
N ALA A 175 19.84 -6.34 -22.58
CA ALA A 175 21.22 -5.98 -22.77
C ALA A 175 21.39 -4.45 -22.75
N TRP A 176 22.49 -3.97 -22.17
CA TRP A 176 22.75 -2.53 -21.99
C TRP A 176 23.07 -1.79 -23.29
N GLY A 177 23.03 -2.48 -24.42
CA GLY A 177 23.43 -1.94 -25.70
C GLY A 177 24.94 -1.71 -25.78
N THR A 178 25.35 -0.59 -26.39
CA THR A 178 26.76 -0.25 -26.54
C THR A 178 27.27 0.56 -25.34
N PHE A 179 28.02 -0.09 -24.47
CA PHE A 179 28.72 0.58 -23.37
C PHE A 179 29.88 1.43 -23.90
N GLN A 180 30.05 2.64 -23.38
CA GLN A 180 31.08 3.63 -23.77
C GLN A 180 31.05 4.07 -25.23
N ARG A 181 30.03 3.70 -26.00
CA ARG A 181 29.83 4.15 -27.38
C ARG A 181 28.41 4.69 -27.50
N PRO A 182 28.21 5.96 -27.93
CA PRO A 182 26.88 6.55 -28.05
C PRO A 182 26.12 6.09 -29.32
N SER A 183 26.47 4.91 -29.86
CA SER A 183 25.84 4.41 -31.09
C SER A 183 24.49 3.74 -30.82
N ASN A 184 24.33 3.01 -29.70
CA ASN A 184 23.08 2.34 -29.37
C ASN A 184 22.99 1.95 -27.87
N PRO A 185 23.01 2.92 -26.95
CA PRO A 185 22.68 2.61 -25.55
C PRO A 185 21.19 2.23 -25.44
N VAL A 186 20.87 1.24 -24.61
CA VAL A 186 19.50 0.74 -24.43
C VAL A 186 19.02 1.05 -23.02
N LEU A 187 17.80 1.61 -22.90
CA LEU A 187 17.17 1.84 -21.60
C LEU A 187 16.67 0.52 -21.01
N ARG A 188 16.83 0.36 -19.70
CA ARG A 188 16.36 -0.83 -18.97
C ARG A 188 14.96 -0.59 -18.44
N ASP A 189 14.08 -1.59 -18.58
CA ASP A 189 12.68 -1.55 -18.14
C ASP A 189 12.61 -1.85 -16.63
N VAL A 190 12.80 -0.84 -15.81
CA VAL A 190 12.74 -0.92 -14.34
C VAL A 190 11.42 -0.37 -13.78
N THR A 191 10.51 0.04 -14.66
CA THR A 191 9.20 0.60 -14.29
C THR A 191 8.07 -0.02 -15.09
N GLU A 192 6.86 0.00 -14.50
CA GLU A 192 5.59 -0.22 -15.21
C GLU A 192 4.67 0.96 -15.00
N ARG A 193 3.56 1.01 -15.71
CA ARG A 193 2.58 2.10 -15.66
C ARG A 193 1.22 1.55 -15.24
N VAL A 194 0.61 2.17 -14.22
CA VAL A 194 -0.78 1.91 -13.86
C VAL A 194 -1.62 3.07 -14.35
N VAL A 195 -2.34 2.86 -15.44
CA VAL A 195 -3.26 3.86 -16.00
C VAL A 195 -4.58 3.78 -15.25
N ILE A 196 -5.06 4.89 -14.71
CA ILE A 196 -6.26 4.96 -13.88
C ILE A 196 -7.33 5.81 -14.55
N ALA A 197 -8.53 5.26 -14.70
CA ALA A 197 -9.69 5.95 -15.24
C ALA A 197 -10.95 5.65 -14.41
N SER A 198 -12.01 6.45 -14.56
CA SER A 198 -13.29 6.27 -13.88
C SER A 198 -14.46 6.27 -14.84
N LYS A 199 -15.54 5.56 -14.48
CA LYS A 199 -16.78 5.48 -15.28
C LYS A 199 -17.63 6.72 -15.10
N GLY A 200 -17.68 7.58 -16.09
CA GLY A 200 -18.62 8.69 -16.25
C GLY A 200 -18.61 9.79 -15.18
N ARG A 201 -17.94 9.60 -14.04
CA ARG A 201 -17.89 10.55 -12.91
C ARG A 201 -16.50 10.57 -12.27
N PHE A 202 -16.14 11.71 -11.67
CA PHE A 202 -14.90 11.80 -10.89
C PHE A 202 -15.04 11.20 -9.49
N ASP A 203 -16.20 11.36 -8.86
CA ASP A 203 -16.51 10.84 -7.53
C ASP A 203 -17.37 9.58 -7.62
N ARG A 204 -17.30 8.70 -6.61
CA ARG A 204 -18.28 7.61 -6.45
C ARG A 204 -19.69 8.20 -6.39
N ALA A 205 -20.66 7.53 -7.04
CA ALA A 205 -22.00 8.03 -7.23
C ALA A 205 -22.75 8.35 -5.91
N LEU A 206 -22.48 7.55 -4.89
CA LEU A 206 -23.14 7.65 -3.59
C LEU A 206 -22.13 7.99 -2.49
N ALA A 207 -22.48 9.02 -1.68
CA ALA A 207 -21.72 9.32 -0.46
C ALA A 207 -21.87 8.20 0.58
N PRO A 208 -20.93 8.05 1.55
CA PRO A 208 -20.96 6.98 2.55
C PRO A 208 -22.30 6.83 3.29
N ALA A 209 -22.94 7.95 3.68
CA ALA A 209 -24.25 7.92 4.34
C ALA A 209 -25.35 7.34 3.44
N GLN A 210 -25.38 7.72 2.15
CA GLN A 210 -26.34 7.20 1.17
C GLN A 210 -26.10 5.71 0.86
N ARG A 211 -24.84 5.27 0.90
CA ARG A 211 -24.48 3.85 0.75
C ARG A 211 -24.98 3.05 1.93
N LEU A 212 -24.75 3.54 3.15
CA LEU A 212 -25.23 2.90 4.39
C LEU A 212 -26.75 2.76 4.40
N ASP A 213 -27.48 3.82 4.03
CA ASP A 213 -28.94 3.81 3.93
C ASP A 213 -29.49 2.76 2.94
N ARG A 214 -28.67 2.38 1.94
CA ARG A 214 -29.00 1.36 0.94
C ARG A 214 -28.43 -0.02 1.25
N GLY A 215 -27.80 -0.21 2.41
CA GLY A 215 -27.14 -1.47 2.78
C GLY A 215 -25.89 -1.80 1.94
N LEU A 216 -25.27 -0.79 1.33
CA LEU A 216 -24.04 -0.93 0.54
C LEU A 216 -22.78 -0.68 1.38
N PRO A 217 -21.64 -1.26 1.02
CA PRO A 217 -20.35 -0.99 1.65
C PRO A 217 -20.05 0.50 1.78
N SER A 218 -19.66 0.98 2.97
CA SER A 218 -19.44 2.41 3.26
C SER A 218 -18.26 2.71 4.19
N THR A 219 -17.57 1.69 4.70
CA THR A 219 -16.45 1.81 5.63
C THR A 219 -15.13 1.90 4.88
N ALA A 220 -14.40 3.00 5.06
CA ALA A 220 -13.03 3.14 4.55
C ALA A 220 -12.04 2.58 5.59
N THR A 221 -11.06 1.81 5.13
CA THR A 221 -10.07 1.14 5.98
C THR A 221 -8.67 1.75 5.86
N ILE A 222 -8.42 2.54 4.82
CA ILE A 222 -7.11 3.16 4.59
C ILE A 222 -6.77 4.15 5.71
N SER A 223 -5.60 4.00 6.31
CA SER A 223 -5.09 4.96 7.26
C SER A 223 -4.65 6.26 6.56
N ARG A 224 -4.44 7.32 7.34
CA ARG A 224 -3.96 8.59 6.81
C ARG A 224 -2.58 8.46 6.16
N GLU A 225 -1.71 7.70 6.78
CA GLU A 225 -0.33 7.47 6.33
C GLU A 225 -0.32 6.70 5.00
N GLU A 226 -1.09 5.63 4.91
CA GLU A 226 -1.26 4.86 3.68
C GLU A 226 -1.87 5.70 2.57
N PHE A 227 -2.87 6.52 2.88
CA PHE A 227 -3.47 7.46 1.91
C PHE A 227 -2.44 8.44 1.37
N MET A 228 -1.61 9.06 2.23
CA MET A 228 -0.57 10.00 1.81
C MET A 228 0.51 9.34 0.94
N GLU A 229 0.86 8.09 1.20
CA GLU A 229 1.78 7.31 0.39
C GLU A 229 1.15 6.88 -0.94
N ALA A 230 -0.09 6.38 -0.89
CA ALA A 230 -0.80 5.86 -2.06
C ALA A 230 -1.26 6.95 -3.04
N THR A 231 -1.38 8.21 -2.61
CA THR A 231 -1.75 9.35 -3.48
C THR A 231 -0.57 9.99 -4.21
N THR A 232 0.63 9.43 -4.12
CA THR A 232 1.76 9.82 -4.98
C THR A 232 1.69 9.09 -6.32
N ASP A 233 2.25 9.68 -7.36
CA ASP A 233 2.31 9.11 -8.72
C ASP A 233 3.55 8.22 -8.97
N LEU A 234 4.37 8.00 -7.95
CA LEU A 234 5.54 7.13 -7.99
C LEU A 234 5.50 6.15 -6.81
N TRP A 235 5.37 4.86 -7.12
CA TRP A 235 5.37 3.79 -6.12
C TRP A 235 6.61 2.92 -6.25
N GLU A 236 7.38 2.81 -5.18
CA GLU A 236 8.45 1.83 -5.07
C GLU A 236 7.89 0.55 -4.44
N ILE A 237 7.73 -0.50 -5.25
CA ILE A 237 7.24 -1.81 -4.82
C ILE A 237 8.17 -2.88 -5.41
N SER A 238 8.72 -3.74 -4.55
CA SER A 238 9.55 -4.85 -5.02
C SER A 238 8.74 -5.84 -5.87
N PRO A 239 9.28 -6.31 -7.00
CA PRO A 239 8.58 -7.27 -7.84
C PRO A 239 8.38 -8.62 -7.12
N GLU A 240 7.32 -9.32 -7.47
CA GLU A 240 7.09 -10.69 -7.01
C GLU A 240 8.02 -11.67 -7.74
N SER A 241 8.39 -12.77 -7.09
CA SER A 241 9.22 -13.80 -7.70
C SER A 241 8.37 -14.71 -8.59
N ALA A 242 8.63 -14.72 -9.90
CA ALA A 242 7.96 -15.60 -10.86
C ALA A 242 8.08 -17.08 -10.46
N THR A 243 9.26 -17.52 -10.01
CA THR A 243 9.50 -18.91 -9.56
C THR A 243 8.67 -19.29 -8.34
N ARG A 244 8.44 -18.34 -7.40
CA ARG A 244 7.68 -18.59 -6.18
C ARG A 244 6.18 -18.67 -6.45
N VAL A 245 5.71 -17.92 -7.43
CA VAL A 245 4.27 -17.81 -7.76
C VAL A 245 3.85 -18.82 -8.83
N GLY A 246 4.78 -19.31 -9.64
CA GLY A 246 4.48 -20.20 -10.77
C GLY A 246 3.89 -19.49 -11.98
N HIS A 247 3.97 -18.16 -12.04
CA HIS A 247 3.47 -17.33 -13.14
C HIS A 247 4.61 -16.50 -13.74
N PRO A 248 4.73 -16.37 -15.06
CA PRO A 248 5.88 -15.75 -15.72
C PRO A 248 6.06 -14.27 -15.43
N ALA A 249 4.99 -13.55 -15.10
CA ALA A 249 5.02 -12.11 -14.84
C ALA A 249 3.97 -11.69 -13.78
N PRO A 250 4.05 -12.21 -12.52
CA PRO A 250 3.09 -11.83 -11.50
C PRO A 250 3.41 -10.41 -11.01
N PHE A 251 2.39 -9.54 -10.97
CA PHE A 251 2.55 -8.31 -10.20
C PHE A 251 2.37 -8.59 -8.70
N PRO A 252 3.09 -7.85 -7.82
CA PRO A 252 3.04 -8.10 -6.39
C PRO A 252 1.69 -7.75 -5.80
N VAL A 253 1.24 -8.51 -4.79
CA VAL A 253 -0.04 -8.29 -4.09
C VAL A 253 -0.14 -6.87 -3.49
N GLU A 254 0.98 -6.26 -3.15
CA GLU A 254 1.02 -4.88 -2.61
C GLU A 254 0.49 -3.83 -3.60
N LEU A 255 0.66 -4.04 -4.93
CA LEU A 255 0.18 -3.10 -5.93
C LEU A 255 -1.37 -3.03 -5.96
N PRO A 256 -2.10 -4.15 -6.18
CA PRO A 256 -3.56 -4.12 -6.11
C PRO A 256 -4.07 -3.76 -4.71
N LYS A 257 -3.37 -4.16 -3.62
CA LYS A 257 -3.75 -3.78 -2.26
C LYS A 257 -3.85 -2.26 -2.10
N ARG A 258 -2.84 -1.50 -2.53
CA ARG A 258 -2.87 -0.03 -2.47
C ARG A 258 -4.01 0.59 -3.27
N LEU A 259 -4.28 0.07 -4.47
CA LEU A 259 -5.40 0.52 -5.29
C LEU A 259 -6.76 0.22 -4.65
N ILE A 260 -6.92 -0.96 -4.06
CA ILE A 260 -8.13 -1.41 -3.38
C ILE A 260 -8.41 -0.51 -2.16
N GLU A 261 -7.44 -0.31 -1.29
CA GLU A 261 -7.59 0.54 -0.10
C GLU A 261 -7.87 1.99 -0.46
N LEU A 262 -7.25 2.50 -1.54
CA LEU A 262 -7.42 3.88 -1.99
C LEU A 262 -8.82 4.15 -2.59
N TYR A 263 -9.41 3.17 -3.29
CA TYR A 263 -10.59 3.40 -4.14
C TYR A 263 -11.85 2.65 -3.75
N THR A 264 -11.81 1.79 -2.71
CA THR A 264 -12.96 0.96 -2.32
C THR A 264 -13.24 1.03 -0.82
N TYR A 265 -14.48 0.69 -0.46
CA TYR A 265 -14.89 0.43 0.91
C TYR A 265 -14.73 -1.06 1.25
N GLU A 266 -14.62 -1.39 2.54
CA GLU A 266 -14.69 -2.76 3.03
C GLU A 266 -15.98 -3.44 2.54
N GLY A 267 -15.87 -4.65 1.96
CA GLY A 267 -16.99 -5.38 1.37
C GLY A 267 -17.32 -5.00 -0.08
N ASP A 268 -16.74 -3.94 -0.67
CA ASP A 268 -16.87 -3.63 -2.10
C ASP A 268 -16.32 -4.76 -2.98
N VAL A 269 -16.80 -4.85 -4.23
CA VAL A 269 -16.34 -5.83 -5.21
C VAL A 269 -15.20 -5.27 -6.05
N VAL A 270 -14.13 -6.05 -6.16
CA VAL A 270 -12.97 -5.82 -7.02
C VAL A 270 -12.95 -6.88 -8.12
N LEU A 271 -12.80 -6.46 -9.37
CA LEU A 271 -12.74 -7.35 -10.53
C LEU A 271 -11.34 -7.34 -11.16
N ASP A 272 -10.86 -8.53 -11.52
CA ASP A 272 -9.70 -8.69 -12.42
C ASP A 272 -10.12 -9.53 -13.65
N PRO A 273 -10.20 -8.93 -14.85
CA PRO A 273 -10.57 -9.63 -16.08
C PRO A 273 -9.43 -10.49 -16.67
N PHE A 274 -8.23 -10.44 -16.11
CA PHE A 274 -7.08 -11.27 -16.48
C PHE A 274 -6.42 -11.79 -15.20
N MET A 275 -7.16 -12.64 -14.47
CA MET A 275 -6.86 -13.01 -13.07
C MET A 275 -5.46 -13.63 -12.89
N GLY A 276 -4.98 -14.42 -13.86
CA GLY A 276 -3.71 -15.09 -13.79
C GLY A 276 -3.52 -15.82 -12.46
N SER A 277 -2.44 -15.57 -11.77
CA SER A 277 -2.15 -16.20 -10.46
C SER A 277 -2.94 -15.66 -9.27
N GLY A 278 -3.92 -14.76 -9.45
CA GLY A 278 -4.82 -14.31 -8.40
C GLY A 278 -4.28 -13.21 -7.46
N SER A 279 -3.30 -12.40 -7.86
CA SER A 279 -2.75 -11.35 -7.00
C SER A 279 -3.79 -10.33 -6.55
N THR A 280 -4.71 -9.94 -7.45
CA THR A 280 -5.82 -9.02 -7.15
C THR A 280 -6.81 -9.64 -6.15
N ALA A 281 -7.19 -10.90 -6.32
CA ALA A 281 -8.11 -11.58 -5.41
C ALA A 281 -7.49 -11.77 -4.01
N VAL A 282 -6.21 -12.15 -3.93
CA VAL A 282 -5.48 -12.21 -2.65
C VAL A 282 -5.44 -10.84 -1.96
N ALA A 283 -5.23 -9.77 -2.71
CA ALA A 283 -5.26 -8.42 -2.15
C ALA A 283 -6.67 -8.03 -1.65
N ALA A 284 -7.72 -8.39 -2.37
CA ALA A 284 -9.11 -8.17 -1.97
C ALA A 284 -9.42 -8.90 -0.65
N VAL A 285 -9.06 -10.19 -0.54
CA VAL A 285 -9.22 -10.98 0.70
C VAL A 285 -8.46 -10.36 1.87
N ARG A 286 -7.20 -9.91 1.68
CA ARG A 286 -6.39 -9.26 2.73
C ARG A 286 -7.00 -7.97 3.25
N THR A 287 -7.75 -7.28 2.42
CA THR A 287 -8.35 -5.98 2.73
C THR A 287 -9.84 -6.06 3.03
N GLU A 288 -10.37 -7.28 3.20
CA GLU A 288 -11.80 -7.54 3.48
C GLU A 288 -12.74 -7.02 2.37
N ARG A 289 -12.27 -7.06 1.12
CA ARG A 289 -13.08 -6.82 -0.07
C ARG A 289 -13.47 -8.12 -0.72
N ARG A 290 -14.52 -8.08 -1.53
CA ARG A 290 -14.96 -9.22 -2.33
C ARG A 290 -14.29 -9.18 -3.69
N TYR A 291 -14.12 -10.32 -4.34
CA TYR A 291 -13.48 -10.38 -5.65
C TYR A 291 -14.35 -11.08 -6.70
N LEU A 292 -14.09 -10.72 -7.93
CA LEU A 292 -14.52 -11.46 -9.13
C LEU A 292 -13.30 -11.56 -10.06
N GLY A 293 -13.18 -12.68 -10.77
CA GLY A 293 -12.10 -12.89 -11.69
C GLY A 293 -12.51 -13.60 -12.96
N PHE A 294 -11.75 -13.38 -14.02
CA PHE A 294 -11.83 -14.12 -15.27
C PHE A 294 -10.43 -14.53 -15.70
N ASP A 295 -10.34 -15.77 -16.20
CA ASP A 295 -9.16 -16.24 -16.90
C ASP A 295 -9.58 -17.34 -17.87
N THR A 296 -9.02 -17.35 -19.06
CA THR A 296 -9.34 -18.38 -20.09
C THR A 296 -8.55 -19.67 -19.86
N ASP A 297 -7.49 -19.62 -19.03
CA ASP A 297 -6.67 -20.78 -18.71
C ASP A 297 -7.13 -21.44 -17.40
N PRO A 298 -7.66 -22.67 -17.44
CA PRO A 298 -8.11 -23.38 -16.23
C PRO A 298 -6.99 -23.67 -15.23
N GLU A 299 -5.73 -23.74 -15.67
CA GLU A 299 -4.59 -23.94 -14.77
C GLU A 299 -4.35 -22.70 -13.92
N TYR A 300 -4.46 -21.51 -14.52
CA TYR A 300 -4.39 -20.24 -13.78
C TYR A 300 -5.57 -20.07 -12.84
N VAL A 301 -6.79 -20.43 -13.23
CA VAL A 301 -7.95 -20.44 -12.33
C VAL A 301 -7.67 -21.31 -11.10
N THR A 302 -7.23 -22.55 -11.30
CA THR A 302 -6.88 -23.48 -10.22
C THR A 302 -5.78 -22.93 -9.33
N MET A 303 -4.75 -22.33 -9.92
CA MET A 303 -3.64 -21.71 -9.18
C MET A 303 -4.11 -20.55 -8.31
N ALA A 304 -4.94 -19.68 -8.85
CA ALA A 304 -5.51 -18.54 -8.14
C ALA A 304 -6.39 -19.01 -6.97
N GLU A 305 -7.27 -19.97 -7.17
CA GLU A 305 -8.12 -20.56 -6.11
C GLU A 305 -7.29 -21.15 -4.97
N GLN A 306 -6.24 -21.92 -5.29
CA GLN A 306 -5.33 -22.47 -4.27
C GLN A 306 -4.60 -21.38 -3.51
N ARG A 307 -4.19 -20.31 -4.18
CA ARG A 307 -3.48 -19.18 -3.55
C ARG A 307 -4.41 -18.40 -2.63
N ILE A 308 -5.66 -18.22 -3.02
CA ILE A 308 -6.70 -17.59 -2.21
C ILE A 308 -7.04 -18.44 -0.98
N ALA A 309 -7.20 -19.76 -1.15
CA ALA A 309 -7.46 -20.69 -0.04
C ALA A 309 -6.34 -20.62 1.02
N ARG A 310 -5.06 -20.66 0.61
CA ARG A 310 -3.92 -20.49 1.51
C ARG A 310 -3.93 -19.14 2.23
N GLU A 311 -4.39 -18.09 1.56
CA GLU A 311 -4.48 -16.77 2.19
C GLU A 311 -5.59 -16.73 3.25
N HIS A 312 -6.74 -17.35 2.99
CA HIS A 312 -7.79 -17.52 4.01
C HIS A 312 -7.31 -18.32 5.21
N GLU A 313 -6.60 -19.44 5.00
CA GLU A 313 -5.99 -20.21 6.08
C GLU A 313 -5.00 -19.36 6.90
N ARG A 314 -4.13 -18.59 6.23
CA ARG A 314 -3.17 -17.69 6.89
C ARG A 314 -3.87 -16.65 7.76
N ILE A 315 -4.95 -16.05 7.26
CA ILE A 315 -5.74 -15.06 8.01
C ILE A 315 -6.45 -15.72 9.19
N ALA A 316 -7.01 -16.92 8.99
CA ALA A 316 -7.68 -17.68 10.06
C ALA A 316 -6.70 -18.07 11.17
N MET A 317 -5.50 -18.55 10.81
CA MET A 317 -4.42 -18.84 11.77
C MET A 317 -4.01 -17.59 12.54
N ALA A 318 -3.76 -16.48 11.84
CA ALA A 318 -3.39 -15.21 12.48
C ALA A 318 -4.48 -14.69 13.44
N ARG A 319 -5.76 -14.89 13.10
CA ARG A 319 -6.90 -14.55 13.98
C ARG A 319 -6.99 -15.50 15.18
N SER A 320 -6.72 -16.79 15.00
CA SER A 320 -6.66 -17.77 16.08
C SER A 320 -5.52 -17.49 17.05
N ASP A 321 -4.33 -17.19 16.51
CA ASP A 321 -3.15 -16.83 17.29
C ASP A 321 -3.38 -15.51 18.05
N ALA A 322 -4.03 -14.52 17.43
CA ALA A 322 -4.39 -13.26 18.08
C ALA A 322 -5.36 -13.42 19.27
N THR A 323 -6.17 -14.50 19.29
CA THR A 323 -7.06 -14.82 20.42
C THR A 323 -6.28 -15.42 21.58
N THR A 324 -5.08 -15.94 21.35
CA THR A 324 -4.22 -16.57 22.38
C THR A 324 -3.01 -15.68 22.72
N THR A 325 -2.73 -14.66 21.94
CA THR A 325 -1.56 -13.80 22.09
C THR A 325 -1.83 -12.67 23.08
N PHE A 326 -0.90 -12.48 24.02
CA PHE A 326 -0.92 -11.34 24.94
C PHE A 326 -0.91 -10.04 24.14
N ARG A 327 -1.92 -9.20 24.34
CA ARG A 327 -2.02 -7.88 23.77
C ARG A 327 -2.39 -6.87 24.84
N VAL A 328 -1.62 -5.81 24.92
CA VAL A 328 -1.96 -4.67 25.78
C VAL A 328 -2.94 -3.77 25.02
N GLU A 329 -4.12 -3.54 25.60
CA GLU A 329 -5.02 -2.51 25.09
C GLU A 329 -4.44 -1.13 25.41
N LEU A 330 -3.80 -0.53 24.41
CA LEU A 330 -3.29 0.82 24.54
C LEU A 330 -4.42 1.84 24.29
N PRO A 331 -4.43 2.97 25.00
CA PRO A 331 -5.43 4.01 24.78
C PRO A 331 -5.43 4.49 23.34
N ALA A 332 -6.63 4.64 22.73
CA ALA A 332 -6.76 5.19 21.40
C ALA A 332 -6.13 6.60 21.35
N VAL A 333 -5.26 6.82 20.39
CA VAL A 333 -4.68 8.15 20.14
C VAL A 333 -5.74 8.99 19.46
N ALA A 334 -6.33 9.94 20.17
CA ALA A 334 -7.31 10.87 19.59
C ALA A 334 -6.67 11.68 18.45
N PRO A 335 -7.41 11.91 17.33
CA PRO A 335 -6.93 12.74 16.24
C PRO A 335 -6.49 14.12 16.77
N THR A 336 -5.34 14.59 16.35
CA THR A 336 -4.84 15.92 16.73
C THR A 336 -5.53 16.98 15.90
N ASP A 337 -5.90 18.10 16.56
CA ASP A 337 -6.45 19.29 15.90
C ASP A 337 -5.41 19.85 14.89
N ASP A 338 -5.81 19.97 13.63
CA ASP A 338 -4.98 20.41 12.50
C ASP A 338 -4.55 21.89 12.57
N SER A 339 -5.05 22.64 13.57
CA SER A 339 -4.74 24.08 13.78
C SER A 339 -3.40 24.37 14.45
N VAL A 340 -2.65 23.34 14.86
CA VAL A 340 -1.41 23.48 15.66
C VAL A 340 -0.17 23.42 14.77
N ASP A 341 0.78 24.33 15.00
CA ASP A 341 2.09 24.39 14.33
C ASP A 341 2.81 23.02 14.32
N PHE A 342 3.46 22.71 13.19
CA PHE A 342 4.14 21.43 12.94
C PHE A 342 5.13 21.03 14.05
N GLN A 343 5.89 22.00 14.59
CA GLN A 343 6.85 21.70 15.67
C GLN A 343 6.15 21.34 16.98
N ALA A 344 5.11 22.08 17.36
CA ALA A 344 4.32 21.82 18.55
C ALA A 344 3.60 20.45 18.45
N ARG A 345 3.20 20.06 17.26
CA ARG A 345 2.59 18.77 16.93
C ARG A 345 3.58 17.62 17.07
N ALA A 346 4.78 17.72 16.47
CA ALA A 346 5.83 16.70 16.58
C ALA A 346 6.25 16.45 18.05
N VAL A 347 6.33 17.51 18.87
CA VAL A 347 6.61 17.38 20.31
C VAL A 347 5.47 16.68 21.06
N ARG A 348 4.22 17.01 20.76
CA ARG A 348 3.04 16.41 21.39
C ARG A 348 2.92 14.93 21.08
N GLU A 349 3.21 14.52 19.87
CA GLU A 349 3.14 13.14 19.41
C GLU A 349 4.29 12.29 19.89
N GLY A 350 5.47 12.83 19.95
CA GLY A 350 6.61 12.21 20.65
C GLY A 350 6.35 12.01 22.14
N ARG A 351 5.56 12.89 22.77
CA ARG A 351 5.08 12.71 24.15
C ARG A 351 4.09 11.55 24.24
N LYS A 352 3.13 11.46 23.35
CA LYS A 352 2.16 10.35 23.29
C LYS A 352 2.84 8.99 23.09
N ALA A 353 3.86 8.90 22.22
CA ALA A 353 4.61 7.66 22.04
C ALA A 353 5.31 7.21 23.34
N ARG A 354 5.83 8.16 24.12
CA ARG A 354 6.42 7.87 25.42
C ARG A 354 5.39 7.43 26.46
N GLU A 355 4.23 8.08 26.53
CA GLU A 355 3.13 7.69 27.40
C GLU A 355 2.64 6.26 27.10
N LEU A 356 2.51 5.91 25.81
CA LEU A 356 2.16 4.55 25.41
C LEU A 356 3.24 3.54 25.76
N ALA A 357 4.51 3.87 25.60
CA ALA A 357 5.62 3.01 25.99
C ALA A 357 5.65 2.76 27.49
N GLU A 358 5.37 3.75 28.32
CA GLU A 358 5.31 3.63 29.78
C GLU A 358 4.17 2.69 30.21
N ILE A 359 2.97 2.84 29.61
CA ILE A 359 1.82 1.96 29.83
C ILE A 359 2.17 0.54 29.41
N LEU A 360 2.80 0.36 28.26
CA LEU A 360 3.20 -0.95 27.74
C LEU A 360 4.21 -1.65 28.67
N LEU A 361 5.23 -0.94 29.13
CA LEU A 361 6.24 -1.48 30.05
C LEU A 361 5.60 -1.98 31.34
N ALA A 362 4.71 -1.18 31.96
CA ALA A 362 3.99 -1.55 33.16
C ALA A 362 3.07 -2.77 32.92
N ALA A 363 2.33 -2.79 31.80
CA ALA A 363 1.44 -3.89 31.46
C ALA A 363 2.19 -5.19 31.11
N CYS A 364 3.42 -5.11 30.59
CA CYS A 364 4.29 -6.26 30.36
C CYS A 364 4.88 -6.84 31.66
N GLY A 365 4.80 -6.12 32.79
CA GLY A 365 5.30 -6.59 34.07
C GLY A 365 6.66 -6.02 34.50
N PHE A 366 7.18 -5.03 33.81
CA PHE A 366 8.36 -4.30 34.30
C PHE A 366 8.00 -3.45 35.52
N ALA A 367 8.84 -3.50 36.54
CA ALA A 367 8.74 -2.72 37.76
C ALA A 367 9.70 -1.51 37.77
N ASN A 368 9.53 -0.61 38.73
CA ASN A 368 10.43 0.53 38.95
C ASN A 368 10.72 1.36 37.70
N VAL A 369 9.71 1.62 36.88
CA VAL A 369 9.85 2.40 35.63
C VAL A 369 10.28 3.83 35.96
N ARG A 370 11.50 4.19 35.57
CA ARG A 370 12.12 5.52 35.78
C ARG A 370 12.27 6.20 34.44
N SER A 371 11.75 7.42 34.29
CA SER A 371 11.81 8.19 33.05
C SER A 371 13.00 9.14 33.03
N GLU A 372 13.47 9.51 31.82
CA GLU A 372 14.54 10.48 31.53
C GLU A 372 15.84 10.25 32.31
N VAL A 373 16.27 9.00 32.40
CA VAL A 373 17.46 8.59 33.12
C VAL A 373 18.72 9.07 32.40
N LYS A 374 19.62 9.75 33.14
CA LYS A 374 20.90 10.30 32.64
C LYS A 374 22.06 9.51 33.22
N PRO A 375 22.62 8.51 32.52
CA PRO A 375 23.82 7.82 33.01
C PRO A 375 24.98 8.77 33.14
N ARG A 376 25.70 8.66 34.27
CA ARG A 376 26.80 9.60 34.60
C ARG A 376 27.91 9.58 33.56
N GLY A 377 28.33 10.75 33.09
CA GLY A 377 29.48 10.89 32.19
C GLY A 377 29.26 10.58 30.74
N LEU A 378 28.04 10.07 30.32
CA LEU A 378 27.82 9.63 28.96
C LEU A 378 27.16 10.67 28.04
N GLY A 379 26.62 11.76 28.60
CA GLY A 379 25.97 12.80 27.79
C GLY A 379 24.71 12.34 27.03
N ILE A 380 24.14 11.18 27.38
CA ILE A 380 22.91 10.63 26.79
C ILE A 380 21.77 10.69 27.79
N VAL A 381 20.52 10.62 27.24
CA VAL A 381 19.31 10.49 28.03
C VAL A 381 18.56 9.27 27.53
N LEU A 382 18.27 8.34 28.43
CA LEU A 382 17.42 7.17 28.16
C LEU A 382 15.98 7.55 28.49
N ASN A 383 15.02 7.16 27.64
CA ASN A 383 13.62 7.49 27.89
C ASN A 383 13.09 6.78 29.13
N PHE A 384 13.42 5.49 29.30
CA PHE A 384 13.08 4.74 30.50
C PHE A 384 14.20 3.78 30.91
N VAL A 385 14.23 3.49 32.22
CA VAL A 385 14.92 2.34 32.78
C VAL A 385 13.92 1.66 33.72
N ALA A 386 13.77 0.34 33.56
CA ALA A 386 12.83 -0.44 34.35
C ALA A 386 13.44 -1.80 34.73
N THR A 387 12.92 -2.40 35.79
CA THR A 387 13.45 -3.64 36.37
C THR A 387 12.54 -4.81 36.00
N ASP A 388 13.10 -5.92 35.54
CA ASP A 388 12.36 -7.16 35.26
C ASP A 388 12.05 -7.97 36.54
N SER A 389 11.38 -9.14 36.40
CA SER A 389 10.99 -9.99 37.51
C SER A 389 12.17 -10.69 38.23
N VAL A 390 13.32 -10.79 37.56
CA VAL A 390 14.56 -11.36 38.13
C VAL A 390 15.45 -10.32 38.78
N GLY A 391 15.06 -9.04 38.71
CA GLY A 391 15.75 -7.93 39.38
C GLY A 391 16.80 -7.25 38.50
N GLU A 392 16.82 -7.49 37.20
CA GLU A 392 17.74 -6.85 36.25
C GLU A 392 17.15 -5.55 35.68
N ASP A 393 17.97 -4.51 35.59
CA ASP A 393 17.60 -3.22 34.98
C ASP A 393 17.74 -3.29 33.47
N TRP A 394 16.73 -2.80 32.76
CA TRP A 394 16.64 -2.68 31.31
C TRP A 394 16.54 -1.22 30.90
N ALA A 395 17.26 -0.83 29.85
CA ALA A 395 17.16 0.47 29.23
C ALA A 395 16.19 0.47 28.05
N PHE A 396 15.43 1.55 27.90
CA PHE A 396 14.51 1.71 26.78
C PHE A 396 14.70 3.10 26.14
N ASP A 397 14.87 3.12 24.82
CA ASP A 397 14.87 4.37 24.03
C ASP A 397 13.64 4.37 23.11
N VAL A 398 12.79 5.39 23.26
CA VAL A 398 11.51 5.49 22.55
C VAL A 398 11.66 6.42 21.36
N SER A 399 11.36 5.93 20.20
CA SER A 399 11.39 6.68 18.95
C SER A 399 10.06 6.51 18.21
N GLY A 400 9.21 7.53 18.26
CA GLY A 400 7.91 7.48 17.63
C GLY A 400 7.26 8.85 17.49
N ALA A 401 6.47 8.97 16.43
CA ALA A 401 5.48 10.02 16.25
C ALA A 401 4.32 9.41 15.46
N PHE A 402 3.09 9.77 15.81
CA PHE A 402 1.88 9.22 15.16
C PHE A 402 1.41 10.05 13.96
N THR A 403 2.27 10.86 13.33
CA THR A 403 1.83 11.86 12.34
C THR A 403 2.74 12.13 11.17
N SER A 404 3.72 11.40 10.81
CA SER A 404 4.49 11.76 9.62
C SER A 404 4.71 10.57 8.69
N ASN A 405 4.84 10.83 7.40
CA ASN A 405 5.14 9.86 6.35
C ASN A 405 6.39 8.98 6.60
N ARG A 406 7.12 9.25 7.66
CA ARG A 406 8.28 8.48 8.13
C ARG A 406 8.35 8.60 9.65
N ALA A 407 7.47 7.90 10.35
CA ALA A 407 7.44 7.88 11.80
C ALA A 407 8.53 6.96 12.37
N GLY A 408 8.85 7.13 13.64
CA GLY A 408 9.74 6.26 14.38
C GLY A 408 11.14 6.12 13.77
N LEU A 409 11.63 4.90 13.72
CA LEU A 409 12.98 4.58 13.22
C LEU A 409 13.06 4.46 11.68
N ARG A 410 11.97 4.69 10.94
CA ARG A 410 12.04 4.90 9.49
C ARG A 410 12.80 6.17 9.11
N ARG A 411 12.90 7.14 10.02
CA ARG A 411 13.69 8.35 9.82
C ARG A 411 15.17 8.06 10.10
N SER A 412 16.00 8.33 9.11
CA SER A 412 17.46 8.07 9.23
C SER A 412 18.12 8.83 10.38
N ASP A 413 17.74 10.11 10.57
CA ASP A 413 18.26 10.94 11.67
C ASP A 413 17.89 10.38 13.05
N THR A 414 16.65 9.92 13.21
CA THR A 414 16.15 9.30 14.44
C THR A 414 16.84 7.96 14.69
N LEU A 415 16.94 7.11 13.66
CA LEU A 415 17.61 5.82 13.76
C LEU A 415 19.08 5.98 14.20
N TRP A 416 19.84 6.84 13.50
CA TRP A 416 21.25 7.02 13.84
C TRP A 416 21.46 7.63 15.22
N LYS A 417 20.54 8.48 15.67
CA LYS A 417 20.55 9.02 17.03
C LYS A 417 20.33 7.92 18.07
N SER A 418 19.37 7.02 17.85
CA SER A 418 19.11 5.88 18.76
C SER A 418 20.25 4.87 18.75
N LEU A 419 20.80 4.53 17.57
CA LEU A 419 21.97 3.66 17.46
C LEU A 419 23.23 4.26 18.12
N GLY A 420 23.43 5.58 17.99
CA GLY A 420 24.52 6.30 18.67
C GLY A 420 24.40 6.24 20.19
N LYS A 421 23.20 6.45 20.75
CA LYS A 421 22.97 6.29 22.18
C LYS A 421 23.24 4.85 22.64
N ALA A 422 22.76 3.87 21.88
CA ALA A 422 22.96 2.47 22.18
C ALA A 422 24.45 2.10 22.19
N ALA A 423 25.23 2.55 21.22
CA ALA A 423 26.65 2.31 21.14
C ALA A 423 27.40 2.93 22.33
N VAL A 424 27.11 4.20 22.67
CA VAL A 424 27.73 4.87 23.82
C VAL A 424 27.42 4.17 25.14
N LEU A 425 26.18 3.75 25.34
CA LEU A 425 25.77 3.00 26.54
C LEU A 425 26.53 1.65 26.63
N HIS A 426 26.51 0.89 25.55
CA HIS A 426 27.13 -0.45 25.46
C HIS A 426 28.63 -0.37 25.72
N GLU A 427 29.36 0.48 25.00
CA GLU A 427 30.83 0.62 25.14
C GLU A 427 31.23 1.06 26.56
N SER A 428 30.47 1.96 27.18
CA SER A 428 30.76 2.38 28.56
C SER A 428 30.61 1.24 29.56
N GLN A 429 29.70 0.29 29.32
CA GLN A 429 29.42 -0.83 30.19
C GLN A 429 30.46 -1.95 30.02
N VAL A 430 30.81 -2.27 28.78
CA VAL A 430 31.88 -3.21 28.43
C VAL A 430 33.21 -2.76 29.02
N HIS A 431 33.52 -1.45 28.93
CA HIS A 431 34.75 -0.89 29.47
C HIS A 431 34.83 -1.00 31.01
N ASN A 432 33.69 -1.00 31.70
CA ASN A 432 33.61 -1.16 33.15
C ASN A 432 33.52 -2.61 33.62
N GLY A 433 33.66 -3.59 32.72
CA GLY A 433 33.75 -5.03 33.03
C GLY A 433 32.43 -5.68 33.47
N GLY A 434 31.30 -5.08 33.13
CA GLY A 434 29.96 -5.62 33.43
C GLY A 434 29.23 -6.14 32.18
N ASP A 435 28.27 -7.08 32.36
CA ASP A 435 27.40 -7.59 31.28
C ASP A 435 26.42 -6.55 30.73
N GLY A 436 26.49 -5.35 31.25
CA GLY A 436 25.76 -4.18 30.80
C GLY A 436 24.22 -4.30 30.86
N MET A 437 23.56 -3.19 31.04
CA MET A 437 22.09 -3.11 30.99
C MET A 437 21.62 -3.26 29.53
N PRO A 438 20.73 -4.23 29.20
CA PRO A 438 20.26 -4.40 27.84
C PRO A 438 19.43 -3.21 27.39
N LEU A 439 19.66 -2.72 26.17
CA LEU A 439 18.89 -1.63 25.60
C LEU A 439 17.88 -2.16 24.57
N VAL A 440 16.60 -1.88 24.78
CA VAL A 440 15.52 -2.15 23.81
C VAL A 440 15.07 -0.84 23.17
N LEU A 441 15.01 -0.82 21.85
CA LEU A 441 14.41 0.28 21.10
C LEU A 441 12.90 0.07 20.98
N LEU A 442 12.12 1.00 21.50
CA LEU A 442 10.66 1.03 21.36
C LEU A 442 10.29 2.03 20.26
N THR A 443 9.55 1.59 19.26
CA THR A 443 9.23 2.46 18.12
C THR A 443 7.77 2.33 17.69
N THR A 444 7.23 3.36 17.04
CA THR A 444 5.95 3.25 16.30
C THR A 444 6.14 2.54 14.96
N ASP A 445 7.34 2.66 14.35
CA ASP A 445 7.65 2.10 13.04
C ASP A 445 9.11 1.66 12.94
N ALA A 446 9.32 0.39 12.60
CA ALA A 446 10.63 -0.17 12.30
C ALA A 446 11.17 0.32 10.94
N PRO A 447 12.50 0.31 10.73
CA PRO A 447 13.09 0.57 9.42
C PRO A 447 12.58 -0.43 8.38
N THR A 448 12.22 0.06 7.19
CA THR A 448 11.75 -0.80 6.10
C THR A 448 12.79 -1.85 5.74
N LYS A 449 12.36 -3.12 5.66
CA LYS A 449 13.23 -4.28 5.34
C LYS A 449 14.02 -4.04 4.05
N GLY A 450 15.31 -4.35 4.08
CA GLY A 450 16.21 -4.20 2.93
C GLY A 450 16.83 -2.80 2.75
N THR A 451 16.40 -1.79 3.53
CA THR A 451 17.01 -0.44 3.52
C THR A 451 18.37 -0.42 4.21
N SER A 452 19.13 0.67 4.04
CA SER A 452 20.38 0.88 4.77
C SER A 452 20.16 0.94 6.29
N GLY A 453 19.02 1.49 6.74
CA GLY A 453 18.64 1.54 8.14
C GLY A 453 18.36 0.16 8.74
N ASP A 454 17.65 -0.68 8.01
CA ASP A 454 17.40 -2.07 8.42
C ASP A 454 18.72 -2.88 8.51
N ARG A 455 19.63 -2.70 7.54
CA ARG A 455 20.95 -3.34 7.61
C ARG A 455 21.78 -2.87 8.79
N ALA A 456 21.81 -1.57 9.06
CA ALA A 456 22.53 -1.02 10.21
C ALA A 456 21.98 -1.57 11.54
N LEU A 457 20.64 -1.60 11.68
CA LEU A 457 19.98 -2.16 12.86
C LEU A 457 20.32 -3.64 13.07
N ARG A 458 20.28 -4.45 12.01
CA ARG A 458 20.66 -5.89 12.11
C ARG A 458 22.10 -6.12 12.58
N VAL A 459 23.02 -5.25 12.19
CA VAL A 459 24.41 -5.33 12.66
C VAL A 459 24.52 -4.99 14.15
N MET A 460 23.71 -4.05 14.62
CA MET A 460 23.77 -3.52 15.97
C MET A 460 22.86 -4.25 16.97
N ARG A 461 21.98 -5.16 16.51
CA ARG A 461 20.98 -5.85 17.33
C ARG A 461 21.34 -7.29 17.62
N GLY A 462 21.10 -7.71 18.86
CA GLY A 462 21.27 -9.08 19.35
C GLY A 462 21.88 -9.13 20.74
N GLU A 463 22.06 -10.33 21.28
CA GLU A 463 22.72 -10.57 22.55
C GLU A 463 24.19 -10.08 22.49
N GLY A 464 24.66 -9.37 23.52
CA GLY A 464 25.98 -8.79 23.52
C GLY A 464 26.23 -7.69 22.47
N ARG A 465 25.16 -7.15 21.88
CA ARG A 465 25.21 -6.03 20.94
C ARG A 465 24.68 -4.72 21.59
N PRO A 466 25.01 -3.56 21.01
CA PRO A 466 24.55 -2.27 21.53
C PRO A 466 23.02 -2.16 21.67
N VAL A 467 22.25 -2.76 20.78
CA VAL A 467 20.80 -2.87 20.84
C VAL A 467 20.45 -4.33 21.14
N PHE A 468 19.80 -4.59 22.27
CA PHE A 468 19.34 -5.95 22.58
C PHE A 468 18.20 -6.37 21.67
N ASP A 469 17.15 -5.55 21.55
CA ASP A 469 16.03 -5.81 20.64
C ASP A 469 15.35 -4.52 20.17
N LEU A 470 14.50 -4.68 19.15
CA LEU A 470 13.58 -3.67 18.63
C LEU A 470 12.15 -4.17 18.82
N VAL A 471 11.28 -3.32 19.36
CA VAL A 471 9.87 -3.59 19.63
C VAL A 471 9.01 -2.50 19.00
N GLU A 472 8.09 -2.88 18.13
CA GLU A 472 7.06 -1.98 17.62
C GLU A 472 5.90 -1.91 18.62
N LEU A 473 5.59 -0.71 19.12
CA LEU A 473 4.67 -0.48 20.24
C LEU A 473 3.27 -1.07 20.02
N LEU A 474 2.80 -1.10 18.76
CA LEU A 474 1.46 -1.55 18.40
C LEU A 474 1.43 -2.99 17.85
N ASN A 475 2.59 -3.65 17.74
CA ASN A 475 2.67 -5.02 17.24
C ASN A 475 2.48 -6.03 18.39
N ALA A 476 1.48 -6.89 18.30
CA ALA A 476 1.13 -7.84 19.36
C ALA A 476 2.23 -8.86 19.64
N ASP A 477 2.93 -9.37 18.63
CA ASP A 477 4.03 -10.33 18.79
C ASP A 477 5.22 -9.68 19.50
N ASP A 478 5.51 -8.42 19.17
CA ASP A 478 6.55 -7.63 19.81
C ASP A 478 6.20 -7.34 21.29
N GLN A 479 4.93 -7.04 21.59
CA GLN A 479 4.44 -6.86 22.96
C GLN A 479 4.57 -8.16 23.77
N ALA A 480 4.21 -9.31 23.18
CA ALA A 480 4.37 -10.61 23.82
C ALA A 480 5.84 -10.95 24.09
N ARG A 481 6.74 -10.62 23.15
CA ARG A 481 8.19 -10.78 23.32
C ARG A 481 8.73 -9.87 24.42
N LEU A 482 8.29 -8.62 24.49
CA LEU A 482 8.64 -7.67 25.54
C LEU A 482 8.18 -8.15 26.93
N ARG A 483 6.98 -8.73 27.02
CA ARG A 483 6.50 -9.38 28.24
C ARG A 483 7.39 -10.57 28.64
N GLY A 484 7.81 -11.38 27.67
CA GLY A 484 8.77 -12.46 27.90
C GLY A 484 10.07 -11.98 28.56
N TYR A 485 10.57 -10.82 28.18
CA TYR A 485 11.75 -10.19 28.81
C TYR A 485 11.46 -9.76 30.25
N ALA A 486 10.31 -9.17 30.51
CA ALA A 486 9.92 -8.80 31.86
C ALA A 486 9.76 -10.01 32.80
N GLU A 487 9.26 -11.14 32.31
CA GLU A 487 8.99 -12.36 33.10
C GLU A 487 10.23 -13.25 33.29
N ARG A 488 11.13 -13.32 32.32
CA ARG A 488 12.22 -14.31 32.26
C ARG A 488 13.61 -13.73 32.07
N GLY A 489 13.72 -12.41 32.00
CA GLY A 489 14.99 -11.72 31.75
C GLY A 489 15.55 -11.97 30.35
N ARG A 490 16.86 -11.80 30.17
CA ARG A 490 17.57 -11.95 28.88
C ARG A 490 17.43 -13.34 28.26
N GLY A 491 17.22 -14.37 29.05
CA GLY A 491 17.04 -15.76 28.57
C GLY A 491 15.75 -16.01 27.80
N ALA A 492 14.86 -15.01 27.68
CA ALA A 492 13.61 -15.10 26.93
C ALA A 492 13.75 -14.93 25.40
N GLN A 493 14.95 -14.75 24.86
CA GLN A 493 15.14 -14.78 23.41
C GLN A 493 14.70 -16.14 22.86
N VAL A 494 13.53 -16.16 22.23
CA VAL A 494 13.07 -17.32 21.47
C VAL A 494 13.86 -17.33 20.16
N THR A 495 14.54 -18.42 19.90
CA THR A 495 15.21 -18.79 18.66
C THR A 495 14.31 -18.62 17.43
#